data_c3bd93c0dd3e90d87233b15eed34a927
#
_entry.id   c3bd93c0dd3e90d87233b15eed34a927
#
_cell.length_a   1.000
_cell.length_b   1.000
_cell.length_c   1.000
_cell.angle_alpha   90.00
_cell.angle_beta   90.00
_cell.angle_gamma   90.00
#
_symmetry.space_group_name_H-M   'P 1'
#
loop_
_entity.id
_entity.type
_entity.pdbx_description
1 polymer ?
#
loop_
_entity_poly.entity_id
_entity_poly.type
_entity_poly.pdbx_seq_one_letter_code
_entity_poly.pdbx_strand_id
1 'polypeptide(L)'
;MNTTTPYKIVKLTNGEELICQMGDDVDNGEYKINFPLKMEVHSVLTKEGPVASLNLSRWIGPYTEQSRFLIKSDHVLLIANASPGLCKYYEHVIREIDNLDNSKTTKQVLDNINDEDVYDELLEELETDNNTIH
;
A
#
# COMPACT_ATOMS: atom_id res chain seq x y z
N MET A 1 6.80 -23.00 17.01
CA MET A 1 7.48 -22.43 15.85
C MET A 1 7.15 -20.98 15.71
N ASN A 2 8.09 -20.17 16.01
CA ASN A 2 7.86 -18.73 15.95
C ASN A 2 8.13 -18.21 14.56
N THR A 3 7.08 -18.03 13.81
CA THR A 3 7.17 -17.28 12.59
C THR A 3 6.98 -15.81 12.91
N THR A 4 8.03 -15.19 13.43
CA THR A 4 8.03 -13.74 13.48
C THR A 4 8.28 -13.24 12.07
N THR A 5 7.22 -12.79 11.44
CA THR A 5 7.37 -12.11 10.16
C THR A 5 7.90 -10.70 10.41
N PRO A 6 8.71 -10.15 9.48
CA PRO A 6 9.18 -8.77 9.63
C PRO A 6 8.07 -7.74 9.42
N TYR A 7 6.90 -8.20 9.02
CA TYR A 7 5.77 -7.32 8.71
C TYR A 7 4.82 -7.27 9.90
N LYS A 8 4.50 -6.06 10.32
CA LYS A 8 3.66 -5.82 11.49
C LYS A 8 2.47 -4.96 11.11
N ILE A 9 1.35 -5.26 11.75
CA ILE A 9 0.18 -4.40 11.71
C ILE A 9 0.27 -3.45 12.89
N VAL A 10 0.13 -2.15 12.61
CA VAL A 10 0.15 -1.11 13.64
C VAL A 10 -1.19 -0.41 13.61
N LYS A 11 -1.89 -0.44 14.74
CA LYS A 11 -3.12 0.33 14.90
C LYS A 11 -2.80 1.60 15.64
N LEU A 12 -3.15 2.72 15.05
CA LEU A 12 -2.91 4.04 15.62
C LEU A 12 -4.11 4.51 16.44
N THR A 13 -3.85 5.44 17.35
CA THR A 13 -4.90 5.96 18.24
C THR A 13 -6.00 6.70 17.49
N ASN A 14 -5.74 7.16 16.26
CA ASN A 14 -6.77 7.80 15.43
C ASN A 14 -7.65 6.78 14.68
N GLY A 15 -7.41 5.48 14.88
CA GLY A 15 -8.17 4.41 14.23
C GLY A 15 -7.55 3.88 12.95
N GLU A 16 -6.53 4.52 12.41
CA GLU A 16 -5.86 4.04 11.21
C GLU A 16 -5.11 2.75 11.49
N GLU A 17 -5.11 1.86 10.52
CA GLU A 17 -4.37 0.60 10.58
C GLU A 17 -3.35 0.58 9.46
N LEU A 18 -2.10 0.30 9.82
CA LEU A 18 -0.99 0.26 8.88
C LEU A 18 -0.38 -1.13 8.88
N ILE A 19 0.12 -1.53 7.71
CA ILE A 19 1.05 -2.65 7.63
C ILE A 19 2.40 -2.09 7.20
N CYS A 20 3.45 -2.53 7.86
CA CYS A 20 4.79 -1.98 7.64
C CYS A 20 5.86 -2.98 8.02
N GLN A 21 7.10 -2.66 7.67
CA GLN A 21 8.26 -3.38 8.16
C GLN A 21 8.78 -2.64 9.39
N MET A 22 8.89 -3.35 10.51
CA MET A 22 9.44 -2.76 11.72
C MET A 22 10.04 -3.84 12.61
N GLY A 23 11.05 -3.45 13.38
CA GLY A 23 11.58 -4.28 14.44
C GLY A 23 10.74 -4.14 15.71
N ASP A 24 11.10 -4.95 16.71
CA ASP A 24 10.41 -4.92 18.00
C ASP A 24 10.93 -3.81 18.91
N ASP A 25 11.97 -3.12 18.51
CA ASP A 25 12.66 -2.16 19.35
C ASP A 25 12.02 -0.79 19.31
N VAL A 26 11.80 -0.24 20.52
CA VAL A 26 11.39 1.16 20.68
C VAL A 26 12.66 1.95 21.05
N ASP A 27 12.98 2.94 20.26
CA ASP A 27 14.12 3.80 20.51
C ASP A 27 13.63 5.21 20.86
N ASN A 28 13.96 5.67 22.06
CA ASN A 28 13.55 7.00 22.55
C ASN A 28 12.04 7.25 22.53
N GLY A 29 11.23 6.20 22.76
CA GLY A 29 9.78 6.29 22.71
C GLY A 29 9.21 6.44 21.31
N GLU A 30 9.99 6.09 20.30
CA GLU A 30 9.56 6.14 18.92
C GLU A 30 9.78 4.80 18.24
N TYR A 31 8.84 4.43 17.37
CA TYR A 31 8.97 3.26 16.51
C TYR A 31 9.44 3.68 15.14
N LYS A 32 10.40 2.95 14.63
CA LYS A 32 10.87 3.13 13.26
C LYS A 32 10.12 2.19 12.34
N ILE A 33 9.32 2.74 11.46
CA ILE A 33 8.55 1.95 10.50
C ILE A 33 9.05 2.21 9.08
N ASN A 34 9.09 1.12 8.29
CA ASN A 34 9.55 1.18 6.91
C ASN A 34 8.40 0.77 6.01
N PHE A 35 8.22 1.49 4.92
CA PHE A 35 7.24 1.21 3.88
C PHE A 35 5.82 1.01 4.44
N PRO A 36 5.29 1.97 5.22
CA PRO A 36 3.94 1.82 5.76
C PRO A 36 2.88 1.95 4.68
N LEU A 37 1.97 0.98 4.65
CA LEU A 37 0.79 1.05 3.81
C LEU A 37 -0.44 1.09 4.70
N LYS A 38 -1.36 1.96 4.35
CA LYS A 38 -2.64 2.07 5.05
C LYS A 38 -3.56 0.96 4.59
N MET A 39 -4.19 0.29 5.55
CA MET A 39 -5.17 -0.75 5.29
C MET A 39 -6.57 -0.18 5.36
N GLU A 40 -7.33 -0.37 4.29
CA GLU A 40 -8.73 0.02 4.25
C GLU A 40 -9.56 -1.17 3.79
N VAL A 41 -10.62 -1.45 4.54
CA VAL A 41 -11.55 -2.53 4.19
C VAL A 41 -12.81 -1.89 3.63
N HIS A 42 -13.16 -2.31 2.43
CA HIS A 42 -14.38 -1.87 1.75
C HIS A 42 -15.33 -3.03 1.58
N SER A 43 -16.60 -2.80 1.88
CA SER A 43 -17.64 -3.78 1.61
C SER A 43 -18.19 -3.53 0.22
N VAL A 44 -18.12 -4.57 -0.62
CA VAL A 44 -18.67 -4.52 -1.97
C VAL A 44 -19.85 -5.48 -2.03
N LEU A 45 -20.99 -5.00 -2.49
CA LEU A 45 -22.18 -5.83 -2.65
C LEU A 45 -22.07 -6.60 -3.96
N THR A 46 -22.02 -7.92 -3.86
CA THR A 46 -22.00 -8.82 -5.02
C THR A 46 -23.31 -9.59 -5.11
N LYS A 47 -23.48 -10.34 -6.21
CA LYS A 47 -24.64 -11.22 -6.38
C LYS A 47 -24.73 -12.30 -5.30
N GLU A 48 -23.61 -12.64 -4.71
CA GLU A 48 -23.51 -13.65 -3.65
C GLU A 48 -23.59 -13.06 -2.25
N GLY A 49 -23.78 -11.74 -2.14
CA GLY A 49 -23.84 -11.04 -0.88
C GLY A 49 -22.68 -10.06 -0.71
N PRO A 50 -22.58 -9.43 0.48
CA PRO A 50 -21.49 -8.49 0.73
C PRO A 50 -20.15 -9.21 0.86
N VAL A 51 -19.14 -8.69 0.17
CA VAL A 51 -17.77 -9.20 0.23
C VAL A 51 -16.87 -8.09 0.73
N ALA A 52 -16.02 -8.41 1.70
CA ALA A 52 -15.03 -7.47 2.21
C ALA A 52 -13.80 -7.49 1.29
N SER A 53 -13.35 -6.32 0.88
CA SER A 53 -12.17 -6.17 0.05
C SER A 53 -11.15 -5.31 0.78
N LEU A 54 -9.93 -5.81 0.89
CA LEU A 54 -8.83 -5.07 1.52
C LEU A 54 -8.07 -4.29 0.47
N ASN A 55 -7.90 -3.01 0.72
CA ASN A 55 -7.09 -2.13 -0.11
C ASN A 55 -5.88 -1.64 0.68
N LEU A 56 -4.70 -1.72 0.06
CA LEU A 56 -3.47 -1.18 0.62
C LEU A 56 -3.02 0.01 -0.20
N SER A 57 -2.78 1.12 0.47
CA SER A 57 -2.32 2.35 -0.18
C SER A 57 -1.20 2.98 0.65
N ARG A 58 -0.41 3.83 0.03
CA ARG A 58 0.66 4.52 0.76
C ARG A 58 0.04 5.39 1.85
N TRP A 59 0.58 5.27 3.06
CA TRP A 59 0.05 6.01 4.22
C TRP A 59 0.24 7.52 4.05
N ILE A 60 1.45 7.92 3.67
CA ILE A 60 1.76 9.34 3.42
C ILE A 60 1.74 9.56 1.91
N GLY A 61 0.62 9.43 1.30
CA GLY A 61 0.32 9.77 -0.08
C GLY A 61 1.47 9.88 -1.09
N PRO A 62 1.21 10.37 -2.29
CA PRO A 62 2.25 10.43 -3.32
C PRO A 62 3.19 11.64 -3.19
N TYR A 63 3.15 12.36 -2.09
CA TYR A 63 3.84 13.64 -1.94
C TYR A 63 5.27 13.51 -1.42
N THR A 64 5.70 12.31 -1.05
CA THR A 64 7.05 12.07 -0.59
C THR A 64 7.55 10.73 -1.10
N GLU A 65 8.84 10.66 -1.39
CA GLU A 65 9.51 9.41 -1.73
C GLU A 65 10.07 8.72 -0.48
N GLN A 66 9.96 9.38 0.67
CA GLN A 66 10.44 8.83 1.92
C GLN A 66 9.68 7.55 2.25
N SER A 67 10.42 6.51 2.64
CA SER A 67 9.87 5.20 2.97
C SER A 67 10.01 4.84 4.44
N ARG A 68 10.78 5.62 5.20
CA ARG A 68 11.03 5.39 6.61
C ARG A 68 10.48 6.54 7.43
N PHE A 69 9.75 6.18 8.48
CA PHE A 69 9.12 7.17 9.35
C PHE A 69 9.32 6.80 10.80
N LEU A 70 9.37 7.81 11.64
CA LEU A 70 9.38 7.63 13.09
C LEU A 70 8.01 8.01 13.62
N ILE A 71 7.38 7.11 14.37
CA ILE A 71 6.11 7.38 15.00
C ILE A 71 6.26 7.26 16.51
N LYS A 72 5.65 8.19 17.22
CA LYS A 72 5.72 8.18 18.69
C LYS A 72 4.90 7.02 19.23
N SER A 73 5.44 6.33 20.24
CA SER A 73 4.77 5.21 20.86
C SER A 73 3.41 5.60 21.45
N ASP A 74 3.25 6.86 21.85
CA ASP A 74 1.98 7.37 22.38
C ASP A 74 0.84 7.29 21.37
N HIS A 75 1.15 7.27 20.09
CA HIS A 75 0.15 7.20 19.02
C HIS A 75 -0.15 5.77 18.58
N VAL A 76 0.55 4.79 19.13
CA VAL A 76 0.38 3.39 18.79
C VAL A 76 -0.53 2.72 19.80
N LEU A 77 -1.66 2.21 19.35
CA LEU A 77 -2.60 1.50 20.22
C LEU A 77 -2.19 0.05 20.39
N LEU A 78 -1.82 -0.62 19.30
CA LEU A 78 -1.34 -2.01 19.36
C LEU A 78 -0.48 -2.33 18.13
N ILE A 79 0.33 -3.37 18.29
CA ILE A 79 1.16 -3.91 17.22
C ILE A 79 0.88 -5.41 17.16
N ALA A 80 0.65 -5.95 15.97
CA ALA A 80 0.39 -7.35 15.76
C ALA A 80 1.21 -7.88 14.59
N ASN A 81 1.46 -9.17 14.57
CA ASN A 81 2.13 -9.82 13.46
C ASN A 81 1.16 -9.95 12.28
N ALA A 82 1.64 -9.65 11.10
CA ALA A 82 0.82 -9.83 9.90
C ALA A 82 0.70 -11.33 9.57
N SER A 83 -0.47 -11.74 9.09
CA SER A 83 -0.68 -13.10 8.66
C SER A 83 0.14 -13.41 7.39
N PRO A 84 0.42 -14.70 7.11
CA PRO A 84 1.16 -15.05 5.89
C PRO A 84 0.51 -14.55 4.61
N GLY A 85 -0.81 -14.61 4.53
CA GLY A 85 -1.54 -14.10 3.37
C GLY A 85 -1.40 -12.60 3.19
N LEU A 86 -1.50 -11.86 4.30
CA LEU A 86 -1.33 -10.41 4.28
C LEU A 86 0.12 -10.03 3.93
N CYS A 87 1.09 -10.78 4.41
CA CYS A 87 2.50 -10.56 4.06
C CYS A 87 2.72 -10.66 2.55
N LYS A 88 2.15 -11.68 1.92
CA LYS A 88 2.27 -11.87 0.47
C LYS A 88 1.60 -10.73 -0.30
N TYR A 89 0.44 -10.29 0.14
CA TYR A 89 -0.26 -9.19 -0.49
C TYR A 89 0.52 -7.89 -0.33
N TYR A 90 1.05 -7.64 0.86
CA TYR A 90 1.90 -6.48 1.12
C TYR A 90 3.13 -6.46 0.20
N GLU A 91 3.83 -7.58 0.10
CA GLU A 91 5.00 -7.68 -0.80
C GLU A 91 4.63 -7.42 -2.24
N HIS A 92 3.47 -7.93 -2.67
CA HIS A 92 2.98 -7.70 -4.02
C HIS A 92 2.72 -6.22 -4.28
N VAL A 93 2.04 -5.53 -3.35
CA VAL A 93 1.73 -4.11 -3.50
C VAL A 93 3.00 -3.26 -3.48
N ILE A 94 3.96 -3.60 -2.59
CA ILE A 94 5.23 -2.89 -2.54
C ILE A 94 5.98 -3.01 -3.87
N ARG A 95 5.99 -4.19 -4.46
CA ARG A 95 6.61 -4.39 -5.77
C ARG A 95 5.92 -3.58 -6.86
N GLU A 96 4.60 -3.50 -6.81
CA GLU A 96 3.85 -2.70 -7.77
C GLU A 96 4.15 -1.20 -7.62
N ILE A 97 4.28 -0.72 -6.39
CA ILE A 97 4.64 0.67 -6.13
C ILE A 97 6.04 0.96 -6.67
N ASP A 98 7.00 0.07 -6.43
CA ASP A 98 8.35 0.21 -6.96
C ASP A 98 8.35 0.23 -8.49
N ASN A 99 7.56 -0.64 -9.11
CA ASN A 99 7.43 -0.68 -10.56
C ASN A 99 6.83 0.60 -11.11
N LEU A 100 5.84 1.16 -10.42
CA LEU A 100 5.25 2.44 -10.80
C LEU A 100 6.25 3.59 -10.68
N ASP A 101 7.06 3.61 -9.62
CA ASP A 101 8.09 4.62 -9.46
C ASP A 101 9.15 4.50 -10.55
N ASN A 102 9.55 3.28 -10.89
CA ASN A 102 10.46 3.04 -12.02
C ASN A 102 9.82 3.42 -13.35
N SER A 103 8.54 3.13 -13.51
CA SER A 103 7.76 3.52 -14.69
C SER A 103 7.64 5.03 -14.81
N LYS A 104 7.53 5.74 -13.68
CA LYS A 104 7.49 7.20 -13.68
C LYS A 104 8.76 7.81 -14.23
N THR A 105 9.91 7.25 -13.90
CA THR A 105 11.18 7.70 -14.47
C THR A 105 11.21 7.48 -15.98
N THR A 106 10.75 6.33 -16.43
CA THR A 106 10.62 6.03 -17.85
C THR A 106 9.54 6.88 -18.51
N LYS A 107 8.42 7.09 -17.82
CA LYS A 107 7.33 7.93 -18.31
C LYS A 107 7.74 9.39 -18.41
N GLN A 108 8.50 9.90 -17.46
CA GLN A 108 8.96 11.28 -17.52
C GLN A 108 9.86 11.51 -18.74
N VAL A 109 10.64 10.52 -19.13
CA VAL A 109 11.42 10.57 -20.36
C VAL A 109 10.51 10.46 -21.58
N LEU A 110 9.46 9.64 -21.52
CA LEU A 110 8.48 9.48 -22.58
C LEU A 110 7.48 10.65 -22.64
N ASP A 111 7.12 11.22 -21.49
CA ASP A 111 6.21 12.36 -21.39
C ASP A 111 6.79 13.61 -22.03
N ASN A 112 8.10 13.74 -22.03
CA ASN A 112 8.79 14.77 -22.78
C ASN A 112 8.71 14.54 -24.29
N ILE A 113 8.20 13.38 -24.73
CA ILE A 113 8.10 13.00 -26.12
C ILE A 113 6.64 12.99 -26.61
N ASN A 114 5.67 12.44 -25.82
CA ASN A 114 4.27 12.35 -26.24
C ASN A 114 3.32 12.04 -25.08
N ASP A 115 2.87 13.07 -24.37
CA ASP A 115 1.93 12.93 -23.26
C ASP A 115 0.55 12.42 -23.67
N GLU A 116 0.08 12.84 -24.84
CA GLU A 116 -1.29 12.54 -25.28
C GLU A 116 -1.48 11.08 -25.67
N ASP A 117 -0.48 10.48 -26.31
CA ASP A 117 -0.58 9.08 -26.77
C ASP A 117 -0.63 8.09 -25.63
N VAL A 118 0.13 8.32 -24.55
CA VAL A 118 0.14 7.45 -23.38
C VAL A 118 -1.20 7.54 -22.65
N TYR A 119 -1.77 8.73 -22.58
CA TYR A 119 -3.05 8.94 -21.93
C TYR A 119 -4.18 8.26 -22.73
N ASP A 120 -4.13 8.34 -24.03
CA ASP A 120 -5.11 7.68 -24.92
C ASP A 120 -5.02 6.16 -24.82
N GLU A 121 -3.82 5.59 -24.73
CA GLU A 121 -3.66 4.16 -24.52
C GLU A 121 -4.26 3.67 -23.20
N LEU A 122 -4.06 4.43 -22.13
CA LEU A 122 -4.65 4.11 -20.84
C LEU A 122 -6.17 4.16 -20.88
N LEU A 123 -6.72 5.14 -21.56
CA LEU A 123 -8.17 5.26 -21.74
C LEU A 123 -8.73 4.12 -22.58
N GLU A 124 -8.03 3.73 -23.63
CA GLU A 124 -8.42 2.59 -24.46
C GLU A 124 -8.42 1.28 -23.67
N GLU A 125 -7.41 1.07 -22.84
CA GLU A 125 -7.37 -0.11 -21.99
C GLU A 125 -8.55 -0.15 -21.01
N LEU A 126 -8.88 0.98 -20.41
CA LEU A 126 -10.02 1.08 -19.51
C LEU A 126 -11.35 0.87 -20.23
N GLU A 127 -11.50 1.40 -21.45
CA GLU A 127 -12.70 1.19 -22.27
C GLU A 127 -12.82 -0.26 -22.72
N THR A 128 -11.71 -0.90 -23.06
CA THR A 128 -11.69 -2.31 -23.46
C THR A 128 -12.10 -3.20 -22.30
N ASP A 129 -11.59 -2.91 -21.08
CA ASP A 129 -11.98 -3.64 -19.88
C ASP A 129 -13.47 -3.47 -19.57
N ASN A 130 -14.00 -2.26 -19.74
CA ASN A 130 -15.42 -2.00 -19.56
C ASN A 130 -16.27 -2.72 -20.60
N ASN A 131 -15.78 -2.86 -21.82
CA ASN A 131 -16.49 -3.56 -22.89
C ASN A 131 -16.46 -5.07 -22.72
N THR A 132 -15.44 -5.61 -22.05
CA THR A 132 -15.37 -7.06 -21.77
C THR A 132 -16.28 -7.49 -20.62
N ILE A 133 -16.81 -6.54 -19.84
CA ILE A 133 -17.74 -6.82 -18.75
C ILE A 133 -19.18 -6.95 -19.24
N HIS A 134 -19.41 -6.63 -20.48
CA HIS A 134 -20.72 -6.80 -21.11
C HIS A 134 -20.86 -8.24 -21.58
#